data_8fde31e8aeb9d21e44c917de795dec8e
#
_entry.id   8fde31e8aeb9d21e44c917de795dec8e
#
_cell.length_a   1.000
_cell.length_b   1.000
_cell.length_c   1.000
_cell.angle_alpha   90.00
_cell.angle_beta   90.00
_cell.angle_gamma   90.00
#
_symmetry.space_group_name_H-M   'P 1'
#
loop_
_entity.id
_entity.type
_entity.pdbx_description
1 polymer ?
#
loop_
_entity_poly.entity_id
_entity_poly.type
_entity_poly.pdbx_seq_one_letter_code
_entity_poly.pdbx_strand_id
1 'polypeptide(L)'
;MIPADAAAIFAVVSDPKGHVAIDASGMLQSSTGEPAGAVDDTFVIHMDRESLGDRPMGKYDVTVTITGYEQDRFITWEVSGENFPSIGHYYGYRLEPVDGGTLVTSIYDWSNVDEKWKPAGTWPIISESALKATLGILERTVRATP
;
A
#
# COMPACT_ATOMS: atom_id res chain seq x y z
N MET A 1 13.48 11.56 0.66
CA MET A 1 14.31 11.01 -0.44
C MET A 1 14.93 9.70 0.00
N ILE A 2 14.85 8.70 -0.85
CA ILE A 2 15.46 7.39 -0.61
C ILE A 2 16.70 7.26 -1.52
N PRO A 3 17.88 6.95 -0.97
CA PRO A 3 19.12 6.85 -1.76
C PRO A 3 19.21 5.52 -2.52
N ALA A 4 18.29 5.30 -3.44
CA ALA A 4 18.21 4.12 -4.29
C ALA A 4 17.56 4.48 -5.62
N ASP A 5 17.77 3.64 -6.63
CA ASP A 5 17.16 3.84 -7.94
C ASP A 5 15.65 3.61 -7.89
N ALA A 6 14.91 4.36 -8.69
CA ALA A 6 13.46 4.22 -8.79
C ALA A 6 13.04 2.79 -9.15
N ALA A 7 13.78 2.11 -10.02
CA ALA A 7 13.49 0.72 -10.40
C ALA A 7 13.56 -0.23 -9.20
N ALA A 8 14.55 -0.07 -8.33
CA ALA A 8 14.70 -0.92 -7.13
C ALA A 8 13.55 -0.68 -6.15
N ILE A 9 13.15 0.57 -5.98
CA ILE A 9 12.01 0.93 -5.10
C ILE A 9 10.71 0.41 -5.71
N PHE A 10 10.50 0.60 -7.00
CA PHE A 10 9.30 0.17 -7.68
C PHE A 10 9.11 -1.35 -7.63
N ALA A 11 10.20 -2.11 -7.70
CA ALA A 11 10.16 -3.56 -7.58
C ALA A 11 9.55 -4.01 -6.23
N VAL A 12 9.76 -3.24 -5.17
CA VAL A 12 9.16 -3.54 -3.85
C VAL A 12 7.69 -3.13 -3.82
N VAL A 13 7.36 -1.92 -4.25
CA VAL A 13 6.00 -1.39 -4.10
C VAL A 13 5.00 -1.96 -5.11
N SER A 14 5.46 -2.62 -6.17
CA SER A 14 4.60 -3.32 -7.13
C SER A 14 4.46 -4.82 -6.84
N ASP A 15 5.21 -5.34 -5.89
CA ASP A 15 5.20 -6.76 -5.53
C ASP A 15 4.32 -6.96 -4.27
N PRO A 16 3.34 -7.88 -4.31
CA PRO A 16 2.54 -8.16 -3.11
C PRO A 16 3.38 -8.57 -1.90
N LYS A 17 4.48 -9.29 -2.10
CA LYS A 17 5.40 -9.62 -1.01
C LYS A 17 6.09 -8.37 -0.46
N GLY A 18 6.35 -7.39 -1.32
CA GLY A 18 6.90 -6.10 -0.92
C GLY A 18 5.92 -5.32 -0.05
N HIS A 19 4.64 -5.33 -0.37
CA HIS A 19 3.61 -4.69 0.46
C HIS A 19 3.61 -5.24 1.87
N VAL A 20 3.72 -6.56 2.03
CA VAL A 20 3.80 -7.20 3.35
C VAL A 20 5.10 -6.80 4.06
N ALA A 21 6.22 -6.83 3.34
CA ALA A 21 7.55 -6.56 3.91
C ALA A 21 7.67 -5.14 4.48
N ILE A 22 7.04 -4.16 3.86
CA ILE A 22 7.16 -2.76 4.28
C ILE A 22 6.01 -2.26 5.16
N ASP A 23 4.99 -3.09 5.40
CA ASP A 23 3.83 -2.68 6.18
C ASP A 23 4.19 -2.30 7.61
N ALA A 24 3.82 -1.09 8.01
CA ALA A 24 4.04 -0.59 9.36
C ALA A 24 2.82 -0.79 10.27
N SER A 25 1.66 -1.19 9.72
CA SER A 25 0.45 -1.40 10.51
C SER A 25 0.43 -2.72 11.25
N GLY A 26 1.16 -3.72 10.75
CA GLY A 26 1.14 -5.08 11.28
C GLY A 26 -0.06 -5.91 10.81
N MET A 27 -0.97 -5.34 10.03
CA MET A 27 -2.15 -6.05 9.54
C MET A 27 -1.85 -7.03 8.42
N LEU A 28 -0.87 -6.72 7.56
CA LEU A 28 -0.53 -7.52 6.39
C LEU A 28 0.33 -8.71 6.81
N GLN A 29 -0.19 -9.91 6.71
CA GLN A 29 0.50 -11.12 7.17
C GLN A 29 1.21 -11.87 6.05
N SER A 30 0.55 -12.02 4.90
CA SER A 30 1.10 -12.73 3.75
C SER A 30 0.36 -12.32 2.49
N SER A 31 0.78 -12.82 1.34
CA SER A 31 0.19 -12.46 0.05
C SER A 31 0.09 -13.66 -0.89
N THR A 32 -0.79 -13.55 -1.88
CA THR A 32 -0.93 -14.51 -2.98
C THR A 32 -1.04 -13.72 -4.27
N GLY A 33 -0.20 -14.05 -5.25
CA GLY A 33 -0.17 -13.41 -6.56
C GLY A 33 1.23 -12.97 -6.98
N GLU A 34 1.30 -12.45 -8.18
CA GLU A 34 2.55 -12.00 -8.81
C GLU A 34 2.68 -10.47 -8.75
N PRO A 35 3.90 -9.94 -8.94
CA PRO A 35 4.09 -8.50 -9.07
C PRO A 35 3.18 -7.90 -10.13
N ALA A 36 2.64 -6.72 -9.85
CA ALA A 36 1.78 -6.00 -10.77
C ALA A 36 2.59 -5.45 -11.95
N GLY A 37 2.01 -5.49 -13.14
CA GLY A 37 2.64 -4.99 -14.36
C GLY A 37 1.74 -4.06 -15.18
N ALA A 38 0.49 -3.84 -14.77
CA ALA A 38 -0.45 -3.00 -15.50
C ALA A 38 -1.67 -2.65 -14.64
N VAL A 39 -2.42 -1.66 -15.11
CA VAL A 39 -3.76 -1.34 -14.55
C VAL A 39 -4.65 -2.58 -14.69
N ASP A 40 -5.50 -2.78 -13.70
CA ASP A 40 -6.43 -3.92 -13.55
C ASP A 40 -5.77 -5.23 -13.08
N ASP A 41 -4.46 -5.30 -12.96
CA ASP A 41 -3.81 -6.43 -12.28
C ASP A 41 -4.27 -6.50 -10.83
N THR A 42 -4.39 -7.72 -10.31
CA THR A 42 -4.85 -7.96 -8.94
C THR A 42 -3.93 -8.91 -8.20
N PHE A 43 -3.91 -8.78 -6.89
CA PHE A 43 -3.33 -9.78 -5.99
C PHE A 43 -4.09 -9.75 -4.66
N VAL A 44 -3.86 -10.76 -3.83
CA VAL A 44 -4.56 -10.90 -2.55
C VAL A 44 -3.59 -10.70 -1.40
N ILE A 45 -4.02 -9.95 -0.40
CA ILE A 45 -3.31 -9.77 0.87
C ILE A 45 -4.12 -10.43 1.97
N HIS A 46 -3.47 -11.30 2.74
CA HIS A 46 -4.06 -11.96 3.89
C HIS A 46 -3.81 -11.11 5.13
N MET A 47 -4.88 -10.64 5.76
CA MET A 47 -4.85 -9.64 6.82
C MET A 47 -5.25 -10.22 8.16
N ASP A 48 -4.74 -9.64 9.24
CA ASP A 48 -5.19 -9.91 10.59
C ASP A 48 -5.13 -8.63 11.42
N ARG A 49 -6.28 -8.19 11.92
CA ARG A 49 -6.41 -7.00 12.76
C ARG A 49 -6.55 -7.31 14.25
N GLU A 50 -6.58 -8.56 14.61
CA GLU A 50 -6.86 -8.95 16.00
C GLU A 50 -5.86 -8.34 16.99
N SER A 51 -4.57 -8.36 16.62
CA SER A 51 -3.52 -7.84 17.48
C SER A 51 -3.57 -6.33 17.69
N LEU A 52 -4.25 -5.58 16.81
CA LEU A 52 -4.42 -4.14 16.96
C LEU A 52 -5.48 -3.78 17.99
N GLY A 53 -6.44 -4.67 18.26
CA GLY A 53 -7.49 -4.46 19.24
C GLY A 53 -8.45 -3.32 18.93
N ASP A 54 -8.45 -2.81 17.69
CA ASP A 54 -9.26 -1.64 17.32
C ASP A 54 -10.60 -1.99 16.67
N ARG A 55 -10.70 -3.16 16.01
CA ARG A 55 -11.92 -3.61 15.34
C ARG A 55 -12.02 -5.13 15.40
N PRO A 56 -13.24 -5.68 15.55
CA PRO A 56 -13.44 -7.13 15.66
C PRO A 56 -13.46 -7.81 14.28
N MET A 57 -12.48 -7.59 13.45
CA MET A 57 -12.43 -8.16 12.11
C MET A 57 -11.63 -9.47 12.04
N GLY A 58 -10.68 -9.68 12.97
CA GLY A 58 -9.85 -10.88 12.98
C GLY A 58 -9.08 -11.06 11.68
N LYS A 59 -9.10 -12.29 11.16
CA LYS A 59 -8.44 -12.66 9.90
C LYS A 59 -9.38 -12.46 8.72
N TYR A 60 -8.89 -11.81 7.66
CA TYR A 60 -9.66 -11.61 6.43
C TYR A 60 -8.72 -11.38 5.26
N ASP A 61 -9.24 -11.55 4.05
CA ASP A 61 -8.48 -11.30 2.83
C ASP A 61 -9.00 -10.05 2.13
N VAL A 62 -8.08 -9.29 1.54
CA VAL A 62 -8.45 -8.20 0.63
C VAL A 62 -7.84 -8.46 -0.73
N THR A 63 -8.56 -8.05 -1.78
CA THR A 63 -8.06 -8.03 -3.13
C THR A 63 -7.58 -6.62 -3.42
N VAL A 64 -6.33 -6.52 -3.85
CA VAL A 64 -5.72 -5.27 -4.31
C VAL A 64 -5.89 -5.22 -5.83
N THR A 65 -6.47 -4.14 -6.33
CA THR A 65 -6.66 -3.90 -7.76
C THR A 65 -5.89 -2.65 -8.16
N ILE A 66 -4.99 -2.79 -9.13
CA ILE A 66 -4.17 -1.66 -9.59
C ILE A 66 -5.03 -0.71 -10.41
N THR A 67 -5.08 0.55 -9.99
CA THR A 67 -5.89 1.59 -10.64
C THR A 67 -5.06 2.58 -11.46
N GLY A 68 -3.78 2.73 -11.12
CA GLY A 68 -2.84 3.57 -11.87
C GLY A 68 -1.50 2.88 -11.95
N TYR A 69 -0.83 2.98 -13.09
CA TYR A 69 0.45 2.30 -13.29
C TYR A 69 1.30 3.02 -14.32
N GLU A 70 2.50 3.37 -13.94
CA GLU A 70 3.57 3.82 -14.83
C GLU A 70 4.87 3.27 -14.27
N GLN A 71 5.48 2.34 -14.99
CA GLN A 71 6.66 1.61 -14.50
C GLN A 71 7.74 2.54 -13.98
N ASP A 72 8.24 2.25 -12.79
CA ASP A 72 9.29 2.98 -12.07
C ASP A 72 8.94 4.43 -11.70
N ARG A 73 7.67 4.83 -11.85
CA ARG A 73 7.22 6.21 -11.59
C ARG A 73 6.00 6.31 -10.69
N PHE A 74 5.02 5.44 -10.89
CA PHE A 74 3.71 5.64 -10.28
C PHE A 74 2.92 4.35 -10.19
N ILE A 75 2.33 4.09 -9.03
CA ILE A 75 1.40 2.98 -8.84
C ILE A 75 0.35 3.37 -7.82
N THR A 76 -0.91 3.11 -8.13
CA THR A 76 -2.02 3.27 -7.19
C THR A 76 -2.89 2.03 -7.20
N TRP A 77 -3.60 1.80 -6.09
CA TRP A 77 -4.48 0.64 -5.97
C TRP A 77 -5.64 0.92 -5.04
N GLU A 78 -6.71 0.16 -5.24
CA GLU A 78 -7.87 0.08 -4.37
C GLU A 78 -7.91 -1.29 -3.72
N VAL A 79 -8.62 -1.40 -2.59
CA VAL A 79 -8.81 -2.66 -1.89
C VAL A 79 -10.29 -3.01 -1.81
N SER A 80 -10.61 -4.29 -1.95
CA SER A 80 -11.96 -4.83 -1.79
C SER A 80 -11.88 -6.17 -1.06
N GLY A 81 -12.98 -6.63 -0.50
CA GLY A 81 -13.06 -7.91 0.20
C GLY A 81 -14.43 -8.55 0.02
N GLU A 82 -14.61 -9.78 0.55
CA GLU A 82 -15.88 -10.51 0.45
C GLU A 82 -17.05 -9.74 1.03
N ASN A 83 -16.81 -8.99 2.10
CA ASN A 83 -17.85 -8.30 2.84
C ASN A 83 -17.90 -6.80 2.55
N PHE A 84 -17.06 -6.30 1.66
CA PHE A 84 -17.07 -4.89 1.29
C PHE A 84 -16.54 -4.69 -0.13
N PRO A 85 -17.19 -3.83 -0.93
CA PRO A 85 -16.67 -3.44 -2.25
C PRO A 85 -15.53 -2.43 -2.09
N SER A 86 -14.90 -2.09 -3.21
CA SER A 86 -14.05 -0.89 -3.25
C SER A 86 -14.92 0.33 -2.94
N ILE A 87 -14.51 1.11 -1.97
CA ILE A 87 -15.32 2.22 -1.44
C ILE A 87 -14.84 3.61 -1.87
N GLY A 88 -13.97 3.67 -2.87
CA GLY A 88 -13.54 4.93 -3.47
C GLY A 88 -12.27 5.53 -2.88
N HIS A 89 -11.62 4.88 -1.94
CA HIS A 89 -10.30 5.31 -1.48
C HIS A 89 -9.20 4.54 -2.21
N TYR A 90 -8.04 5.19 -2.36
CA TYR A 90 -6.91 4.52 -2.98
C TYR A 90 -5.61 4.90 -2.29
N TYR A 91 -4.65 4.02 -2.42
CA TYR A 91 -3.27 4.17 -1.94
C TYR A 91 -2.33 4.21 -3.13
N GLY A 92 -1.14 4.71 -2.91
CA GLY A 92 -0.14 4.64 -3.96
C GLY A 92 1.18 5.28 -3.61
N TYR A 93 2.07 5.24 -4.59
CA TYR A 93 3.38 5.85 -4.53
C TYR A 93 3.70 6.55 -5.83
N ARG A 94 4.32 7.71 -5.71
CA ARG A 94 4.92 8.43 -6.84
C ARG A 94 6.42 8.48 -6.62
N LEU A 95 7.18 8.15 -7.65
CA LEU A 95 8.63 8.09 -7.62
C LEU A 95 9.21 9.10 -8.60
N GLU A 96 10.08 9.98 -8.12
CA GLU A 96 10.73 11.01 -8.93
C GLU A 96 12.25 10.87 -8.75
N PRO A 97 13.01 10.50 -9.80
CA PRO A 97 14.47 10.48 -9.72
C PRO A 97 14.99 11.88 -9.40
N VAL A 98 15.90 11.94 -8.43
CA VAL A 98 16.57 13.18 -8.02
C VAL A 98 18.04 12.88 -7.80
N ASP A 99 18.86 13.92 -7.61
CA ASP A 99 20.27 13.74 -7.32
C ASP A 99 20.43 12.91 -6.03
N GLY A 100 21.17 11.82 -6.14
CA GLY A 100 21.45 10.94 -5.02
C GLY A 100 20.40 9.90 -4.71
N GLY A 101 19.31 9.80 -5.47
CA GLY A 101 18.30 8.79 -5.23
C GLY A 101 16.94 9.06 -5.86
N THR A 102 15.89 8.78 -5.13
CA THR A 102 14.51 8.92 -5.59
C THR A 102 13.68 9.64 -4.52
N LEU A 103 12.93 10.64 -4.93
CA LEU A 103 11.91 11.24 -4.07
C LEU A 103 10.66 10.37 -4.15
N VAL A 104 10.27 9.79 -3.03
CA VAL A 104 9.10 8.91 -2.93
C VAL A 104 7.99 9.64 -2.20
N THR A 105 6.83 9.74 -2.83
CA THR A 105 5.63 10.31 -2.22
C THR A 105 4.62 9.20 -1.98
N SER A 106 4.23 9.01 -0.72
CA SER A 106 3.14 8.10 -0.35
C SER A 106 1.82 8.83 -0.56
N ILE A 107 0.88 8.15 -1.21
CA ILE A 107 -0.43 8.70 -1.55
C ILE A 107 -1.50 7.89 -0.83
N TYR A 108 -2.41 8.58 -0.13
CA TYR A 108 -3.65 7.99 0.36
C TYR A 108 -4.75 9.01 0.17
N ASP A 109 -5.69 8.69 -0.72
CA ASP A 109 -6.79 9.58 -1.08
C ASP A 109 -8.12 8.91 -0.75
N TRP A 110 -8.90 9.57 0.11
CA TRP A 110 -10.23 9.11 0.50
C TRP A 110 -11.29 10.18 0.26
N SER A 111 -10.98 11.16 -0.59
CA SER A 111 -11.89 12.26 -0.92
C SER A 111 -13.16 11.81 -1.68
N ASN A 112 -13.07 10.70 -2.43
CA ASN A 112 -14.16 10.16 -3.22
C ASN A 112 -14.97 9.06 -2.51
N VAL A 113 -14.71 8.84 -1.21
CA VAL A 113 -15.48 7.86 -0.44
C VAL A 113 -16.91 8.34 -0.26
N ASP A 114 -17.88 7.42 -0.49
CA ASP A 114 -19.29 7.70 -0.29
C ASP A 114 -19.56 8.10 1.17
N GLU A 115 -20.47 9.05 1.39
CA GLU A 115 -20.84 9.56 2.72
C GLU A 115 -21.23 8.45 3.70
N LYS A 116 -21.91 7.41 3.24
CA LYS A 116 -22.30 6.28 4.09
C LYS A 116 -21.11 5.53 4.70
N TRP A 117 -19.93 5.65 4.11
CA TRP A 117 -18.71 5.02 4.59
C TRP A 117 -17.82 5.96 5.43
N LYS A 118 -18.29 7.20 5.69
CA LYS A 118 -17.55 8.23 6.43
C LYS A 118 -18.03 8.50 7.86
N PRO A 119 -18.52 7.51 8.64
CA PRO A 119 -18.89 7.80 10.04
C PRO A 119 -17.69 8.32 10.83
N ALA A 120 -17.98 9.15 11.83
CA ALA A 120 -16.95 9.79 12.63
C ALA A 120 -15.96 8.76 13.21
N GLY A 121 -14.66 9.06 13.12
CA GLY A 121 -13.60 8.25 13.68
C GLY A 121 -13.14 7.08 12.80
N THR A 122 -13.74 6.88 11.63
CA THR A 122 -13.36 5.80 10.72
C THR A 122 -12.19 6.19 9.82
N TRP A 123 -12.14 7.42 9.38
CA TRP A 123 -11.16 7.90 8.40
C TRP A 123 -10.12 8.83 9.02
N PRO A 124 -8.85 8.74 8.59
CA PRO A 124 -8.33 7.72 7.66
C PRO A 124 -8.27 6.34 8.31
N ILE A 125 -8.42 5.29 7.50
CA ILE A 125 -8.31 3.91 7.98
C ILE A 125 -6.87 3.59 8.40
N ILE A 126 -5.90 4.10 7.62
CA ILE A 126 -4.47 4.03 7.95
C ILE A 126 -4.02 5.44 8.33
N SER A 127 -3.40 5.59 9.49
CA SER A 127 -2.94 6.89 9.96
C SER A 127 -1.77 7.42 9.11
N GLU A 128 -1.64 8.74 9.08
CA GLU A 128 -0.50 9.39 8.44
C GLU A 128 0.83 8.92 9.02
N SER A 129 0.90 8.74 10.34
CA SER A 129 2.12 8.25 10.99
C SER A 129 2.48 6.83 10.57
N ALA A 130 1.49 5.96 10.35
CA ALA A 130 1.73 4.61 9.85
C ALA A 130 2.24 4.64 8.40
N LEU A 131 1.68 5.48 7.54
CA LEU A 131 2.16 5.65 6.18
C LEU A 131 3.60 6.18 6.14
N LYS A 132 3.92 7.12 7.03
CA LYS A 132 5.28 7.66 7.15
C LYS A 132 6.26 6.59 7.64
N ALA A 133 5.85 5.76 8.60
CA ALA A 133 6.68 4.66 9.08
C ALA A 133 6.92 3.62 7.97
N THR A 134 5.93 3.36 7.13
CA THR A 134 6.06 2.47 5.97
C THR A 134 7.14 2.97 5.01
N LEU A 135 7.22 4.29 4.77
CA LEU A 135 8.29 4.86 3.95
C LEU A 135 9.67 4.60 4.55
N GLY A 136 9.81 4.68 5.86
CA GLY A 136 11.07 4.35 6.55
C GLY A 136 11.45 2.89 6.42
N ILE A 137 10.48 1.99 6.51
CA ILE A 137 10.69 0.56 6.30
C ILE A 137 11.05 0.27 4.85
N LEU A 138 10.40 0.94 3.90
CA LEU A 138 10.73 0.85 2.48
C LEU A 138 12.20 1.21 2.23
N GLU A 139 12.66 2.34 2.77
CA GLU A 139 14.05 2.75 2.65
C GLU A 139 15.00 1.68 3.17
N ARG A 140 14.75 1.18 4.38
CA ARG A 140 15.57 0.12 4.98
C ARG A 140 15.58 -1.15 4.13
N THR A 141 14.43 -1.54 3.59
CA THR A 141 14.27 -2.75 2.78
C THR A 141 15.08 -2.65 1.49
N VAL A 142 15.01 -1.53 0.80
CA VAL A 142 15.75 -1.31 -0.44
C VAL A 142 17.26 -1.25 -0.19
N ARG A 143 17.69 -0.62 0.90
CA ARG A 143 19.11 -0.52 1.26
C ARG A 143 19.71 -1.86 1.67
N ALA A 144 18.92 -2.75 2.23
CA ALA A 144 19.36 -4.08 2.64
C ALA A 144 19.51 -5.06 1.46
N THR A 145 18.95 -4.72 0.28
CA THR A 145 19.06 -5.55 -0.92
C THR A 145 20.38 -5.26 -1.62
N PRO A 146 21.22 -6.29 -1.86
CA PRO A 146 22.51 -6.11 -2.56
C PRO A 146 22.35 -5.57 -3.98
#